data_2781b42d05d00a40d258e90ab5d7f64b
#
_entry.id   2781b42d05d00a40d258e90ab5d7f64b
#
_cell.length_a   1.000
_cell.length_b   1.000
_cell.length_c   1.000
_cell.angle_alpha   90.00
_cell.angle_beta   90.00
_cell.angle_gamma   90.00
#
_symmetry.space_group_name_H-M   'P 1'
#
loop_
_entity.id
_entity.type
_entity.pdbx_description
1 polymer ?
#
loop_
_entity_poly.entity_id
_entity_poly.type
_entity_poly.pdbx_seq_one_letter_code
_entity_poly.pdbx_strand_id
1 'polypeptide(L)'
;MEKSIQDQKKEQILKSALTVMTNKGYFGSTMDDIVNESQMSKGAIYHYFKSKKEVYLAVIDYWEKKYTAILGQEVNEQKSSLSALKKLFQTFAIQLEKDPTPFECLSTFWSISRHDEDFRKSMQKVY
;
A
#
# COMPACT_ATOMS: atom_id res chain seq x y z
N MET A 1 -17.65 -2.39 9.83
CA MET A 1 -16.95 -2.19 11.12
C MET A 1 -16.19 -0.87 11.07
N GLU A 2 -16.40 -0.01 12.03
CA GLU A 2 -15.72 1.26 12.09
C GLU A 2 -14.25 1.07 12.45
N LYS A 3 -13.38 1.83 11.77
CA LYS A 3 -11.96 1.84 12.08
C LYS A 3 -11.72 2.57 13.38
N SER A 4 -10.79 2.07 14.21
CA SER A 4 -10.37 2.77 15.40
C SER A 4 -9.70 4.12 15.03
N ILE A 5 -9.59 5.02 15.99
CA ILE A 5 -8.90 6.30 15.80
C ILE A 5 -7.42 6.05 15.42
N GLN A 6 -6.80 5.05 16.05
CA GLN A 6 -5.41 4.68 15.74
C GLN A 6 -5.26 4.18 14.30
N ASP A 7 -6.20 3.36 13.83
CA ASP A 7 -6.19 2.87 12.45
C ASP A 7 -6.37 3.99 11.46
N GLN A 8 -7.25 4.95 11.76
CA GLN A 8 -7.46 6.13 10.92
C GLN A 8 -6.20 6.99 10.83
N LYS A 9 -5.49 7.17 11.94
CA LYS A 9 -4.25 7.95 11.97
C LYS A 9 -3.14 7.26 11.19
N LYS A 10 -2.99 5.93 11.34
CA LYS A 10 -2.04 5.15 10.55
C LYS A 10 -2.33 5.26 9.06
N GLU A 11 -3.60 5.12 8.68
CA GLU A 11 -4.01 5.24 7.27
C GLU A 11 -3.70 6.63 6.72
N GLN A 12 -3.90 7.68 7.50
CA GLN A 12 -3.55 9.05 7.12
C GLN A 12 -2.05 9.18 6.84
N ILE A 13 -1.22 8.58 7.67
CA ILE A 13 0.23 8.56 7.48
C ILE A 13 0.61 7.83 6.18
N LEU A 14 0.00 6.67 5.95
CA LEU A 14 0.28 5.87 4.75
C LEU A 14 -0.12 6.60 3.48
N LYS A 15 -1.27 7.27 3.46
CA LYS A 15 -1.72 8.06 2.31
C LYS A 15 -0.77 9.23 2.05
N SER A 16 -0.31 9.89 3.11
CA SER A 16 0.65 10.99 3.00
C SER A 16 1.98 10.51 2.43
N ALA A 17 2.45 9.35 2.88
CA ALA A 17 3.67 8.74 2.37
C ALA A 17 3.57 8.42 0.88
N LEU A 18 2.41 7.95 0.42
CA LEU A 18 2.17 7.66 -0.98
C LEU A 18 2.21 8.92 -1.84
N THR A 19 1.63 10.01 -1.35
CA THR A 19 1.70 11.31 -2.02
C THR A 19 3.14 11.78 -2.15
N VAL A 20 3.92 11.69 -1.08
CA VAL A 20 5.34 12.07 -1.09
C VAL A 20 6.11 11.19 -2.08
N MET A 21 5.88 9.89 -2.06
CA MET A 21 6.56 8.94 -2.95
C MET A 21 6.26 9.21 -4.42
N THR A 22 5.01 9.54 -4.73
CA THR A 22 4.59 9.88 -6.09
C THR A 22 5.33 11.13 -6.60
N ASN A 23 5.55 12.12 -5.73
CA ASN A 23 6.19 13.38 -6.10
C ASN A 23 7.71 13.32 -6.06
N LYS A 24 8.30 12.60 -5.13
CA LYS A 24 9.75 12.61 -4.87
C LYS A 24 10.45 11.26 -5.03
N GLY A 25 9.69 10.18 -5.21
CA GLY A 25 10.23 8.82 -5.21
C GLY A 25 10.58 8.33 -3.81
N TYR A 26 10.87 7.04 -3.70
CA TYR A 26 11.22 6.45 -2.41
C TYR A 26 12.50 7.03 -1.85
N PHE A 27 13.57 7.04 -2.64
CA PHE A 27 14.88 7.49 -2.17
C PHE A 27 14.94 8.99 -1.96
N GLY A 28 14.12 9.76 -2.69
CA GLY A 28 14.02 11.21 -2.53
C GLY A 28 13.11 11.67 -1.41
N SER A 29 12.34 10.77 -0.80
CA SER A 29 11.41 11.11 0.27
C SER A 29 12.07 10.97 1.65
N THR A 30 11.63 11.80 2.60
CA THR A 30 12.11 11.79 3.97
C THR A 30 10.95 11.68 4.94
N MET A 31 11.23 11.33 6.20
CA MET A 31 10.20 11.36 7.25
C MET A 31 9.63 12.77 7.44
N ASP A 32 10.45 13.81 7.32
CA ASP A 32 9.98 15.20 7.44
C ASP A 32 9.00 15.54 6.30
N ASP A 33 9.22 15.05 5.10
CA ASP A 33 8.27 15.20 3.98
C ASP A 33 6.92 14.59 4.33
N ILE A 34 6.93 13.39 4.93
CA ILE A 34 5.72 12.69 5.33
C ILE A 34 5.00 13.46 6.46
N VAL A 35 5.76 13.96 7.42
CA VAL A 35 5.22 14.80 8.50
C VAL A 35 4.49 16.02 7.92
N ASN A 36 5.15 16.73 7.01
CA ASN A 36 4.57 17.93 6.40
C ASN A 36 3.32 17.62 5.60
N GLU A 37 3.34 16.56 4.82
CA GLU A 37 2.17 16.16 4.00
C GLU A 37 0.99 15.72 4.86
N SER A 38 1.24 15.02 5.96
CA SER A 38 0.20 14.47 6.83
C SER A 38 -0.52 15.53 7.67
N GLN A 39 0.11 16.69 7.89
CA GLN A 39 -0.36 17.73 8.81
C GLN A 39 -0.45 17.25 10.26
N MET A 40 0.22 16.13 10.57
CA MET A 40 0.33 15.61 11.94
C MET A 40 1.65 16.07 12.54
N SER A 41 1.75 16.06 13.88
CA SER A 41 3.00 16.38 14.55
C SER A 41 4.05 15.31 14.29
N LYS A 42 5.32 15.73 14.32
CA LYS A 42 6.45 14.81 14.18
C LYS A 42 6.40 13.71 15.25
N GLY A 43 6.09 14.08 16.49
CA GLY A 43 5.97 13.12 17.59
C GLY A 43 4.88 12.08 17.35
N ALA A 44 3.75 12.51 16.79
CA ALA A 44 2.64 11.59 16.48
C ALA A 44 3.07 10.56 15.43
N ILE A 45 3.77 11.00 14.38
CA ILE A 45 4.20 10.08 13.33
C ILE A 45 5.25 9.09 13.86
N TYR A 46 6.26 9.58 14.59
CA TYR A 46 7.30 8.74 15.17
C TYR A 46 6.77 7.80 16.26
N HIS A 47 5.60 8.11 16.82
CA HIS A 47 4.92 7.17 17.71
C HIS A 47 4.49 5.90 16.97
N TYR A 48 4.03 6.03 15.71
CA TYR A 48 3.55 4.91 14.92
C TYR A 48 4.66 4.23 14.10
N PHE A 49 5.58 5.00 13.54
CA PHE A 49 6.60 4.49 12.63
C PHE A 49 7.96 5.14 12.95
N LYS A 50 8.99 4.31 13.08
CA LYS A 50 10.33 4.77 13.46
C LYS A 50 11.15 5.28 12.28
N SER A 51 10.81 4.85 11.06
CA SER A 51 11.59 5.18 9.88
C SER A 51 10.72 5.20 8.63
N LYS A 52 11.23 5.83 7.59
CA LYS A 52 10.63 5.81 6.25
C LYS A 52 10.39 4.37 5.78
N LYS A 53 11.36 3.49 5.99
CA LYS A 53 11.26 2.08 5.62
C LYS A 53 10.05 1.41 6.28
N GLU A 54 9.84 1.63 7.58
CA GLU A 54 8.69 1.08 8.29
C GLU A 54 7.36 1.58 7.70
N VAL A 55 7.30 2.85 7.35
CA VAL A 55 6.09 3.42 6.73
C VAL A 55 5.77 2.72 5.42
N TYR A 56 6.74 2.56 4.54
CA TYR A 56 6.50 1.95 3.23
C TYR A 56 6.27 0.44 3.30
N LEU A 57 6.88 -0.26 4.25
CA LEU A 57 6.53 -1.66 4.52
C LEU A 57 5.08 -1.78 4.96
N ALA A 58 4.59 -0.85 5.78
CA ALA A 58 3.19 -0.81 6.20
C ALA A 58 2.25 -0.50 5.01
N VAL A 59 2.69 0.31 4.05
CA VAL A 59 1.92 0.55 2.82
C VAL A 59 1.72 -0.76 2.05
N ILE A 60 2.77 -1.54 1.87
CA ILE A 60 2.69 -2.83 1.16
C ILE A 60 1.72 -3.76 1.89
N ASP A 61 1.85 -3.87 3.21
CA ASP A 61 0.98 -4.71 4.01
C ASP A 61 -0.49 -4.28 3.93
N TYR A 62 -0.74 -2.98 3.97
CA TYR A 62 -2.08 -2.40 3.84
C TYR A 62 -2.71 -2.77 2.48
N TRP A 63 -1.96 -2.62 1.39
CA TRP A 63 -2.44 -2.96 0.06
C TRP A 63 -2.68 -4.46 -0.09
N GLU A 64 -1.77 -5.28 0.44
CA GLU A 64 -1.93 -6.73 0.39
C GLU A 64 -3.26 -7.16 1.01
N LYS A 65 -3.54 -6.67 2.21
CA LYS A 65 -4.78 -7.00 2.91
C LYS A 65 -6.01 -6.48 2.18
N LYS A 66 -5.95 -5.25 1.69
CA LYS A 66 -7.06 -4.62 0.99
C LYS A 66 -7.41 -5.35 -0.29
N TYR A 67 -6.42 -5.63 -1.13
CA TYR A 67 -6.67 -6.26 -2.43
C TYR A 67 -6.94 -7.75 -2.31
N THR A 68 -6.35 -8.43 -1.35
CA THR A 68 -6.66 -9.82 -1.07
C THR A 68 -8.12 -9.98 -0.66
N ALA A 69 -8.63 -9.10 0.18
CA ALA A 69 -10.03 -9.13 0.59
C ALA A 69 -10.98 -8.88 -0.60
N ILE A 70 -10.68 -7.88 -1.43
CA ILE A 70 -11.51 -7.52 -2.59
C ILE A 70 -11.49 -8.66 -3.63
N LEU A 71 -10.31 -9.12 -4.03
CA LEU A 71 -10.16 -10.13 -5.08
C LEU A 71 -10.62 -11.49 -4.61
N GLY A 72 -10.36 -11.84 -3.36
CA GLY A 72 -10.80 -13.11 -2.78
C GLY A 72 -12.32 -13.24 -2.76
N GLN A 73 -13.01 -12.18 -2.37
CA GLN A 73 -14.47 -12.16 -2.37
C GLN A 73 -15.03 -12.36 -3.78
N GLU A 74 -14.50 -11.64 -4.76
CA GLU A 74 -14.94 -11.71 -6.15
C GLU A 74 -14.72 -13.11 -6.75
N VAL A 75 -13.58 -13.73 -6.45
CA VAL A 75 -13.25 -15.07 -6.94
C VAL A 75 -14.17 -16.13 -6.32
N ASN A 76 -14.42 -16.05 -5.02
CA ASN A 76 -15.23 -17.03 -4.30
C ASN A 76 -16.70 -17.03 -4.72
N GLU A 77 -17.21 -15.94 -5.29
CA GLU A 77 -18.56 -15.84 -5.79
C GLU A 77 -18.76 -16.53 -7.15
N GLN A 78 -17.69 -16.93 -7.83
CA GLN A 78 -17.75 -17.48 -9.17
C GLN A 78 -17.94 -19.00 -9.17
N LYS A 79 -18.73 -19.49 -10.14
CA LYS A 79 -19.10 -20.91 -10.25
C LYS A 79 -18.06 -21.75 -11.00
N SER A 80 -17.18 -21.14 -11.77
CA SER A 80 -16.18 -21.86 -12.56
C SER A 80 -14.84 -21.12 -12.53
N SER A 81 -13.76 -21.84 -12.82
CA SER A 81 -12.41 -21.27 -12.88
C SER A 81 -12.28 -20.20 -13.95
N LEU A 82 -12.91 -20.42 -15.11
CA LEU A 82 -12.89 -19.44 -16.19
C LEU A 82 -13.64 -18.16 -15.80
N SER A 83 -14.80 -18.31 -15.18
CA SER A 83 -15.61 -17.20 -14.69
C SER A 83 -14.84 -16.42 -13.62
N ALA A 84 -14.17 -17.11 -12.70
CA ALA A 84 -13.35 -16.50 -11.66
C ALA A 84 -12.19 -15.69 -12.26
N LEU A 85 -11.50 -16.25 -13.25
CA LEU A 85 -10.38 -15.57 -13.91
C LEU A 85 -10.85 -14.31 -14.64
N LYS A 86 -11.96 -14.41 -15.37
CA LYS A 86 -12.55 -13.27 -16.07
C LYS A 86 -12.93 -12.16 -15.10
N LYS A 87 -13.57 -12.52 -13.99
CA LYS A 87 -13.96 -11.56 -12.96
C LYS A 87 -12.74 -10.90 -12.31
N LEU A 88 -11.69 -11.66 -12.09
CA LEU A 88 -10.43 -11.15 -11.54
C LEU A 88 -9.84 -10.05 -12.43
N PHE A 89 -9.77 -10.28 -13.74
CA PHE A 89 -9.28 -9.27 -14.69
C PHE A 89 -10.16 -8.04 -14.73
N GLN A 90 -11.48 -8.22 -14.70
CA GLN A 90 -12.43 -7.09 -14.70
C GLN A 90 -12.25 -6.25 -13.44
N THR A 91 -12.14 -6.88 -12.27
CA THR A 91 -11.94 -6.19 -11.00
C THR A 91 -10.61 -5.45 -10.99
N PHE A 92 -9.56 -6.07 -11.50
CA PHE A 92 -8.24 -5.44 -11.63
C PHE A 92 -8.32 -4.17 -12.49
N ALA A 93 -8.97 -4.26 -13.65
CA ALA A 93 -9.11 -3.11 -14.56
C ALA A 93 -9.87 -1.96 -13.90
N ILE A 94 -10.94 -2.27 -13.17
CA ILE A 94 -11.73 -1.27 -12.46
C ILE A 94 -10.88 -0.58 -11.38
N GLN A 95 -10.13 -1.35 -10.61
CA GLN A 95 -9.26 -0.79 -9.56
C GLN A 95 -8.17 0.10 -10.16
N LEU A 96 -7.60 -0.31 -11.29
CA LEU A 96 -6.58 0.46 -11.98
C LEU A 96 -7.10 1.82 -12.44
N GLU A 97 -8.34 1.86 -12.94
CA GLU A 97 -8.98 3.12 -13.36
C GLU A 97 -9.27 4.04 -12.17
N LYS A 98 -9.69 3.45 -11.04
CA LYS A 98 -10.03 4.23 -9.84
C LYS A 98 -8.80 4.84 -9.18
N ASP A 99 -7.74 4.07 -9.06
CA ASP A 99 -6.51 4.51 -8.40
C ASP A 99 -5.33 3.72 -8.95
N PRO A 100 -4.56 4.29 -9.88
CA PRO A 100 -3.39 3.63 -10.43
C PRO A 100 -2.17 3.66 -9.49
N THR A 101 -2.21 4.42 -8.39
CA THR A 101 -1.05 4.63 -7.52
C THR A 101 -0.40 3.34 -7.04
N PRO A 102 -1.13 2.31 -6.56
CA PRO A 102 -0.49 1.06 -6.15
C PRO A 102 0.32 0.41 -7.26
N PHE A 103 -0.17 0.45 -8.48
CA PHE A 103 0.51 -0.17 -9.63
C PHE A 103 1.72 0.63 -10.06
N GLU A 104 1.65 1.95 -10.00
CA GLU A 104 2.79 2.83 -10.28
C GLU A 104 3.92 2.62 -9.26
N CYS A 105 3.59 2.38 -8.02
CA CYS A 105 4.56 2.17 -6.94
C CYS A 105 5.14 0.75 -6.92
N LEU A 106 4.47 -0.24 -7.50
CA LEU A 106 4.94 -1.62 -7.50
C LEU A 106 6.34 -1.78 -8.09
N SER A 107 6.62 -1.12 -9.20
CA SER A 107 7.95 -1.21 -9.84
C SER A 107 9.05 -0.70 -8.91
N THR A 108 8.76 0.36 -8.16
CA THR A 108 9.71 0.91 -7.19
C THR A 108 9.93 -0.07 -6.04
N PHE A 109 8.87 -0.64 -5.48
CA PHE A 109 8.99 -1.61 -4.40
C PHE A 109 9.72 -2.87 -4.86
N TRP A 110 9.49 -3.32 -6.09
CA TRP A 110 10.21 -4.46 -6.66
C TRP A 110 11.70 -4.18 -6.78
N SER A 111 12.04 -2.97 -7.22
CA SER A 111 13.43 -2.55 -7.32
C SER A 111 14.12 -2.55 -5.94
N ILE A 112 13.44 -2.01 -4.94
CA ILE A 112 13.96 -1.99 -3.56
C ILE A 112 14.12 -3.42 -3.03
N SER A 113 13.19 -4.31 -3.33
CA SER A 113 13.19 -5.69 -2.83
C SER A 113 14.41 -6.50 -3.30
N ARG A 114 15.05 -6.08 -4.39
CA ARG A 114 16.27 -6.73 -4.88
C ARG A 114 17.46 -6.52 -3.93
N HIS A 115 17.45 -5.46 -3.15
CA HIS A 115 18.56 -5.07 -2.27
C HIS A 115 18.17 -5.02 -0.80
N ASP A 116 16.90 -5.21 -0.47
CA ASP A 116 16.39 -5.14 0.89
C ASP A 116 15.51 -6.34 1.18
N GLU A 117 15.95 -7.17 2.11
CA GLU A 117 15.26 -8.41 2.43
C GLU A 117 13.87 -8.20 3.04
N ASP A 118 13.68 -7.14 3.82
CA ASP A 118 12.38 -6.87 4.43
C ASP A 118 11.33 -6.53 3.38
N PHE A 119 11.72 -5.72 2.38
CA PHE A 119 10.85 -5.43 1.23
C PHE A 119 10.57 -6.69 0.42
N ARG A 120 11.58 -7.52 0.21
CA ARG A 120 11.40 -8.77 -0.53
C ARG A 120 10.40 -9.68 0.15
N LYS A 121 10.49 -9.85 1.48
CA LYS A 121 9.56 -10.66 2.26
C LYS A 121 8.15 -10.09 2.21
N SER A 122 8.00 -8.78 2.33
CA SER A 122 6.69 -8.12 2.24
C SER A 122 6.07 -8.29 0.85
N MET A 123 6.87 -8.15 -0.21
CA MET A 123 6.39 -8.31 -1.58
C MET A 123 5.98 -9.76 -1.88
N GLN A 124 6.63 -10.74 -1.27
CA GLN A 124 6.26 -12.15 -1.45
C GLN A 124 4.87 -12.48 -0.95
N LYS A 125 4.31 -11.69 -0.04
CA LYS A 125 2.92 -11.87 0.43
C LYS A 125 1.89 -11.46 -0.61
N VAL A 126 2.29 -10.67 -1.61
CA VAL A 126 1.39 -10.08 -2.59
C VAL A 126 1.12 -11.04 -3.77
N TYR A 127 1.96 -12.06 -3.96
CA TYR A 127 1.78 -13.05 -5.04
C TYR A 127 1.96 -14.49 -4.62
#